data_84e302dd4b3b9f3a0b4f9d2db0ad9cbe
#
_entry.id   84e302dd4b3b9f3a0b4f9d2db0ad9cbe
#
_cell.length_a   1.000
_cell.length_b   1.000
_cell.length_c   1.000
_cell.angle_alpha   90.00
_cell.angle_beta   90.00
_cell.angle_gamma   90.00
#
_symmetry.space_group_name_H-M   'P 1'
#
loop_
_entity.id
_entity.type
_entity.pdbx_description
1 polymer ?
#
loop_
_entity_poly.entity_id
_entity_poly.type
_entity_poly.pdbx_seq_one_letter_code
_entity_poly.pdbx_strand_id
1 'polypeptide(L)' 'MKRCLSLKIQGAVQGVGFRPFVYQLATKLGLTGWVNNSSEGVLIELEGDRTVLESFLLRLV' A
#
# COMPACT_ATOMS: atom_id res chain seq x y z
N MET A 1 9.94 15.54 4.14
CA MET A 1 9.43 15.15 5.46
C MET A 1 8.65 13.85 5.33
N LYS A 2 8.94 12.90 6.19
CA LYS A 2 8.26 11.61 6.13
C LYS A 2 6.86 11.69 6.70
N ARG A 3 5.96 10.96 6.07
CA ARG A 3 4.59 10.86 6.49
C ARG A 3 4.17 9.40 6.51
N CYS A 4 3.14 9.11 7.29
CA CYS A 4 2.54 7.78 7.35
C CYS A 4 1.24 7.77 6.57
N LEU A 5 1.05 6.71 5.80
CA LEU A 5 -0.19 6.48 5.08
C LEU A 5 -0.77 5.14 5.54
N SER A 6 -2.01 5.17 6.00
CA SER A 6 -2.72 3.97 6.39
C SER A 6 -3.90 3.78 5.47
N LEU A 7 -4.01 2.61 4.87
CA LEU A 7 -5.10 2.27 3.96
C LEU A 7 -5.76 0.99 4.41
N LYS A 8 -7.08 0.95 4.26
CA LYS A 8 -7.85 -0.25 4.45
C LYS A 8 -8.68 -0.47 3.20
N ILE A 9 -8.38 -1.53 2.47
CA ILE A 9 -9.04 -1.83 1.21
C ILE A 9 -9.94 -3.02 1.42
N GLN A 10 -11.23 -2.83 1.22
CA GLN A 10 -12.24 -3.85 1.46
C GLN A 10 -12.70 -4.48 0.16
N GLY A 11 -13.31 -5.65 0.29
CA GLY A 11 -13.95 -6.30 -0.85
C GLY A 11 -13.07 -7.34 -1.51
N ALA A 12 -13.27 -7.55 -2.79
CA ALA A 12 -12.69 -8.66 -3.54
C ALA A 12 -11.24 -8.43 -3.97
N VAL A 13 -10.59 -7.41 -3.43
CA VAL A 13 -9.21 -7.10 -3.78
C VAL A 13 -8.21 -8.09 -3.18
N GLN A 14 -8.68 -9.07 -2.45
CA GLN A 14 -7.81 -10.07 -1.82
C GLN A 14 -7.37 -11.16 -2.78
N GLY A 15 -7.60 -10.99 -4.05
CA GLY A 15 -7.20 -11.98 -5.03
C GLY A 15 -5.70 -12.20 -5.05
N VAL A 16 -5.32 -13.33 -5.63
CA VAL A 16 -3.92 -13.70 -5.79
C VAL A 16 -3.20 -12.58 -6.57
N GLY A 17 -2.08 -12.11 -6.03
CA GLY A 17 -1.27 -11.12 -6.71
C GLY A 17 -1.42 -9.71 -6.21
N PHE A 18 -2.47 -9.41 -5.44
CA PHE A 18 -2.66 -8.04 -4.97
C PHE A 18 -1.58 -7.62 -3.95
N ARG A 19 -1.32 -8.45 -2.93
CA ARG A 19 -0.29 -8.12 -1.95
C ARG A 19 1.10 -8.05 -2.56
N PRO A 20 1.51 -9.00 -3.41
CA PRO A 20 2.79 -8.87 -4.11
C PRO A 20 2.87 -7.60 -4.94
N PHE A 21 1.78 -7.22 -5.61
CA PHE A 21 1.74 -5.99 -6.38
C PHE A 21 2.00 -4.78 -5.50
N VAL A 22 1.31 -4.69 -4.37
CA VAL A 22 1.48 -3.58 -3.43
C VAL A 22 2.91 -3.53 -2.91
N TYR A 23 3.45 -4.68 -2.54
CA TYR A 23 4.81 -4.77 -2.03
C TYR A 23 5.83 -4.29 -3.06
N GLN A 24 5.69 -4.75 -4.30
CA GLN A 24 6.59 -4.34 -5.36
C GLN A 24 6.50 -2.86 -5.64
N LEU A 25 5.30 -2.32 -5.67
CA LEU A 25 5.10 -0.90 -5.92
C LEU A 25 5.72 -0.07 -4.82
N ALA A 26 5.49 -0.43 -3.57
CA ALA A 26 6.05 0.31 -2.44
C ALA A 26 7.58 0.25 -2.47
N THR A 27 8.14 -0.93 -2.73
CA THR A 27 9.59 -1.10 -2.79
C THR A 27 10.18 -0.26 -3.93
N LYS A 28 9.52 -0.27 -5.07
CA LYS A 28 10.00 0.49 -6.23
C LYS A 28 10.03 1.99 -5.94
N LEU A 29 9.09 2.47 -5.14
CA LEU A 29 9.01 3.87 -4.77
C LEU A 29 9.84 4.21 -3.53
N GLY A 30 10.50 3.23 -2.94
CA GLY A 30 11.33 3.46 -1.76
C GLY A 30 10.55 3.67 -0.48
N LEU A 31 9.31 3.23 -0.44
CA LEU A 31 8.47 3.33 0.75
C LEU A 31 8.74 2.16 1.70
N THR A 32 8.61 2.42 3.00
CA THR A 32 8.73 1.39 4.03
C THR A 32 7.39 1.18 4.70
N GLY A 33 7.19 0.00 5.25
CA GLY A 33 5.94 -0.30 5.92
C GLY A 33 5.57 -1.76 5.78
N TRP A 34 4.26 -2.04 5.79
CA TRP A 34 3.81 -3.43 5.72
C TRP A 34 2.43 -3.50 5.07
N VAL A 35 2.12 -4.70 4.60
CA VAL A 35 0.84 -5.06 4.02
C VAL A 35 0.37 -6.31 4.72
N ASN A 36 -0.89 -6.34 5.15
CA ASN A 36 -1.42 -7.48 5.87
C ASN A 36 -2.86 -7.74 5.47
N ASN A 37 -3.25 -9.02 5.50
CA ASN A 37 -4.63 -9.40 5.29
C ASN A 37 -5.38 -9.31 6.60
N SER A 38 -6.64 -8.91 6.51
CA SER A 38 -7.55 -9.00 7.63
C SER A 38 -8.84 -9.65 7.15
N SER A 39 -9.72 -9.98 8.08
CA SER A 39 -11.02 -10.56 7.73
C SER A 39 -11.87 -9.59 6.92
N GLU A 40 -11.57 -8.31 6.97
CA GLU A 40 -12.35 -7.29 6.30
C GLU A 40 -11.69 -6.77 5.04
N GLY A 41 -10.46 -7.19 4.75
CA GLY A 41 -9.78 -6.69 3.57
C GLY A 41 -8.28 -6.68 3.75
N VAL A 42 -7.63 -5.74 3.10
CA VAL A 42 -6.17 -5.59 3.13
C VAL A 42 -5.84 -4.30 3.86
N LEU A 43 -4.92 -4.41 4.82
CA LEU A 43 -4.41 -3.26 5.55
C LEU A 43 -3.02 -2.95 5.03
N ILE A 44 -2.78 -1.68 4.71
CA ILE A 44 -1.52 -1.21 4.19
C ILE A 44 -1.07 -0.04 5.03
N GLU A 45 0.18 -0.08 5.49
CA GLU A 45 0.75 1.04 6.23
C GLU A 45 2.11 1.34 5.66
N LEU A 46 2.29 2.57 5.17
CA LEU A 46 3.50 2.97 4.50
C LEU A 46 4.01 4.28 5.05
N GLU A 47 5.33 4.47 4.95
CA GLU A 47 5.99 5.69 5.38
C GLU A 47 6.92 6.18 4.28
N GLY A 48 6.90 7.47 4.03
CA GLY A 48 7.75 8.09 3.03
C GLY A 48 7.37 9.54 2.81
N ASP A 49 7.97 10.15 1.79
CA ASP A 49 7.64 11.51 1.45
C ASP A 49 6.22 11.60 0.89
N ARG A 50 5.58 12.72 1.15
CA ARG A 50 4.21 12.94 0.73
C ARG A 50 4.02 12.74 -0.77
N THR A 51 4.93 13.30 -1.57
CA THR A 51 4.82 13.20 -3.03
C THR A 51 4.92 11.76 -3.50
N VAL A 52 5.77 10.98 -2.84
CA VAL A 52 5.93 9.56 -3.18
C VAL A 52 4.70 8.77 -2.77
N LEU A 53 4.14 9.07 -1.61
CA LEU A 53 2.90 8.43 -1.17
C LEU A 53 1.74 8.73 -2.12
N GLU A 54 1.68 9.95 -2.62
CA GLU A 54 0.66 10.32 -3.60
C GLU A 54 0.83 9.54 -4.89
N SER A 55 2.07 9.36 -5.34
CA SER A 55 2.34 8.55 -6.51
C SER A 55 1.89 7.11 -6.32
N PHE A 56 2.12 6.58 -5.12
CA PHE A 56 1.68 5.24 -4.79
C PHE A 56 0.16 5.12 -4.93
N LEU A 57 -0.57 6.07 -4.37
CA LEU A 57 -2.03 6.06 -4.43
C LEU A 57 -2.53 6.10 -5.87
N LEU A 58 -1.92 6.94 -6.70
CA LEU A 58 -2.34 7.07 -8.08
C LEU A 58 -2.13 5.78 -8.88
N ARG A 59 -1.08 5.04 -8.55
CA ARG A 59 -0.79 3.79 -9.24
C ARG A 59 -1.61 2.62 -8.72
N LEU A 60 -2.13 2.77 -7.52
CA LEU A 60 -2.88 1.69 -6.88
C LEU A 60 -4.29 1.57 -7.45
N VAL A 61 -4.88 2.67 -7.88
CA VAL A 61 -6.26 2.69 -8.39
C VAL A 61 -6.33 2.48 -9.88
#